data_15ac224dde73baa4b408ebb1cb07732c
#
_entry.id   15ac224dde73baa4b408ebb1cb07732c
#
_cell.length_a   1.000
_cell.length_b   1.000
_cell.length_c   1.000
_cell.angle_alpha   90.00
_cell.angle_beta   90.00
_cell.angle_gamma   90.00
#
_symmetry.space_group_name_H-M   'P 1'
#
loop_
_entity.id
_entity.type
_entity.pdbx_description
1 polymer ?
#
loop_
_entity_poly.entity_id
_entity_poly.type
_entity_poly.pdbx_seq_one_letter_code
_entity_poly.pdbx_strand_id
1 'polypeptide(L)'
;NHGLENHVDVYSHAHAKRFLCLMVYLNDDFEDGETYFPLFDVGVKPKQGRLFIFPPTWNYIHRGNPPRSPSKRGAKYFVMTHLNYMDLSVVNEGTDFSDRKVVAYDPNTEKMTKEQLLWPKA
;
A
#
# COMPACT_ATOMS: atom_id res chain seq x y z
N ASN A 1 8.43 -24.51 -2.02
CA ASN A 1 7.29 -23.57 -1.96
C ASN A 1 7.40 -22.78 -0.65
N HIS A 2 8.05 -21.62 -0.71
CA HIS A 2 8.19 -20.75 0.44
C HIS A 2 7.16 -19.64 0.32
N GLY A 3 6.14 -19.67 1.20
CA GLY A 3 5.33 -18.50 1.47
C GLY A 3 6.16 -17.46 2.21
N LEU A 4 5.76 -16.21 2.14
CA LEU A 4 6.35 -15.17 2.99
C LEU A 4 5.89 -15.39 4.42
N GLU A 5 6.83 -15.38 5.38
CA GLU A 5 6.51 -15.45 6.81
C GLU A 5 5.76 -14.21 7.30
N ASN A 6 5.21 -14.30 8.51
CA ASN A 6 4.56 -13.16 9.16
C ASN A 6 5.53 -11.98 9.27
N HIS A 7 5.17 -10.85 8.70
CA HIS A 7 5.97 -9.62 8.73
C HIS A 7 5.09 -8.37 8.69
N VAL A 8 5.73 -7.22 8.90
CA VAL A 8 5.21 -5.89 8.62
C VAL A 8 6.14 -5.21 7.62
N ASP A 9 5.61 -4.33 6.79
CA ASP A 9 6.43 -3.64 5.78
C ASP A 9 7.17 -2.43 6.35
N VAL A 10 6.75 -1.94 7.51
CA VAL A 10 7.43 -0.87 8.27
C VAL A 10 8.12 -1.49 9.47
N TYR A 11 9.35 -1.94 9.30
CA TYR A 11 10.15 -2.61 10.33
C TYR A 11 11.48 -1.90 10.63
N SER A 12 11.76 -0.79 9.96
CA SER A 12 12.98 0.00 10.17
C SER A 12 12.76 1.48 9.89
N HIS A 13 13.67 2.32 10.34
CA HIS A 13 13.66 3.76 10.08
C HIS A 13 13.60 4.09 8.58
N ALA A 14 14.27 3.31 7.74
CA ALA A 14 14.24 3.50 6.29
C ALA A 14 12.84 3.36 5.68
N HIS A 15 11.94 2.61 6.33
CA HIS A 15 10.57 2.37 5.88
C HIS A 15 9.53 3.21 6.63
N ALA A 16 9.95 4.03 7.61
CA ALA A 16 9.05 4.76 8.50
C ALA A 16 8.09 5.72 7.78
N LYS A 17 8.44 6.14 6.57
CA LYS A 17 7.59 7.03 5.74
C LYS A 17 6.45 6.32 5.02
N ARG A 18 6.42 4.99 4.97
CA ARG A 18 5.35 4.23 4.33
C ARG A 18 4.08 4.31 5.15
N PHE A 19 2.97 4.70 4.54
CA PHE A 19 1.68 4.79 5.24
C PHE A 19 0.56 3.94 4.62
N LEU A 20 0.67 3.57 3.33
CA LEU A 20 -0.22 2.62 2.68
C LEU A 20 0.58 1.65 1.81
N CYS A 21 0.17 0.39 1.85
CA CYS A 21 0.56 -0.63 0.90
C CYS A 21 -0.60 -0.87 -0.06
N LEU A 22 -0.32 -0.89 -1.36
CA LEU A 22 -1.25 -1.25 -2.42
C LEU A 22 -0.77 -2.54 -3.07
N MET A 23 -1.64 -3.52 -3.17
CA MET A 23 -1.32 -4.80 -3.79
C MET A 23 -2.40 -5.19 -4.82
N VAL A 24 -1.97 -5.62 -6.00
CA VAL A 24 -2.84 -6.11 -7.07
C VAL A 24 -2.43 -7.52 -7.45
N TYR A 25 -3.37 -8.46 -7.40
CA TYR A 25 -3.15 -9.82 -7.94
C TYR A 25 -3.27 -9.82 -9.47
N LEU A 26 -2.31 -10.43 -10.13
CA LEU A 26 -2.25 -10.50 -11.60
C LEU A 26 -2.81 -11.80 -12.17
N ASN A 27 -2.96 -12.84 -11.33
CA ASN A 27 -3.57 -14.11 -11.70
C ASN A 27 -4.26 -14.77 -10.50
N ASP A 28 -5.15 -15.72 -10.79
CA ASP A 28 -5.92 -16.47 -9.82
C ASP A 28 -6.17 -17.94 -10.26
N ASP A 29 -5.36 -18.43 -11.19
CA ASP A 29 -5.47 -19.77 -11.76
C ASP A 29 -4.84 -20.87 -10.88
N PHE A 30 -4.99 -20.72 -9.55
CA PHE A 30 -4.50 -21.63 -8.51
C PHE A 30 -5.43 -21.61 -7.29
N GLU A 31 -5.27 -22.59 -6.39
CA GLU A 31 -5.96 -22.61 -5.10
C GLU A 31 -5.10 -21.98 -4.00
N ASP A 32 -5.75 -21.45 -2.98
CA ASP A 32 -5.13 -20.73 -1.86
C ASP A 32 -4.31 -19.49 -2.28
N GLY A 33 -3.15 -19.29 -1.68
CA GLY A 33 -2.25 -18.18 -2.03
C GLY A 33 -2.71 -16.82 -1.51
N GLU A 34 -3.65 -16.76 -0.57
CA GLU A 34 -4.14 -15.52 0.01
C GLU A 34 -3.04 -14.74 0.76
N THR A 35 -3.22 -13.44 0.84
CA THR A 35 -2.52 -12.60 1.83
C THR A 35 -3.33 -12.62 3.10
N TYR A 36 -2.76 -13.18 4.17
CA TYR A 36 -3.45 -13.42 5.44
C TYR A 36 -2.96 -12.48 6.53
N PHE A 37 -3.91 -11.92 7.27
CA PHE A 37 -3.72 -10.99 8.38
C PHE A 37 -4.12 -11.69 9.69
N PRO A 38 -3.19 -12.26 10.45
CA PRO A 38 -3.52 -13.10 11.61
C PRO A 38 -4.20 -12.35 12.75
N LEU A 39 -3.91 -11.06 12.95
CA LEU A 39 -4.55 -10.28 14.01
C LEU A 39 -6.05 -10.03 13.78
N PHE A 40 -6.49 -10.08 12.53
CA PHE A 40 -7.88 -9.86 12.14
C PHE A 40 -8.58 -11.14 11.72
N ASP A 41 -7.84 -12.24 11.61
CA ASP A 41 -8.32 -13.52 11.04
C ASP A 41 -8.95 -13.33 9.65
N VAL A 42 -8.28 -12.54 8.80
CA VAL A 42 -8.76 -12.21 7.44
C VAL A 42 -7.75 -12.64 6.39
N GLY A 43 -8.22 -13.38 5.39
CA GLY A 43 -7.48 -13.74 4.19
C GLY A 43 -8.02 -13.02 2.96
N VAL A 44 -7.16 -12.28 2.25
CA VAL A 44 -7.51 -11.70 0.95
C VAL A 44 -7.16 -12.72 -0.14
N LYS A 45 -8.18 -13.38 -0.68
CA LYS A 45 -8.00 -14.38 -1.74
C LYS A 45 -7.54 -13.74 -3.05
N PRO A 46 -6.58 -14.35 -3.74
CA PRO A 46 -6.22 -13.94 -5.09
C PRO A 46 -7.43 -13.93 -6.01
N LYS A 47 -7.55 -12.86 -6.78
CA LYS A 47 -8.45 -12.71 -7.91
C LYS A 47 -7.79 -11.76 -8.89
N GLN A 48 -7.69 -12.15 -10.14
CA GLN A 48 -7.06 -11.32 -11.16
C GLN A 48 -7.69 -9.92 -11.18
N GLY A 49 -6.82 -8.88 -11.09
CA GLY A 49 -7.23 -7.49 -11.02
C GLY A 49 -7.73 -7.02 -9.65
N ARG A 50 -7.76 -7.88 -8.62
CA ARG A 50 -8.14 -7.46 -7.27
C ARG A 50 -7.07 -6.55 -6.69
N LEU A 51 -7.43 -5.29 -6.49
CA LEU A 51 -6.68 -4.33 -5.69
C LEU A 51 -7.15 -4.41 -4.23
N PHE A 52 -6.21 -4.45 -3.30
CA PHE A 52 -6.48 -4.20 -1.89
C PHE A 52 -5.40 -3.31 -1.28
N ILE A 53 -5.79 -2.58 -0.26
CA ILE A 53 -4.99 -1.53 0.35
C ILE A 53 -5.03 -1.72 1.85
N PHE A 54 -3.86 -1.59 2.50
CA PHE A 54 -3.76 -1.68 3.96
C PHE A 54 -2.60 -0.84 4.47
N PRO A 55 -2.67 -0.34 5.73
CA PRO A 55 -1.53 0.29 6.36
C PRO A 55 -0.41 -0.72 6.62
N PRO A 56 0.85 -0.45 6.26
CA PRO A 56 1.95 -1.41 6.39
C PRO A 56 2.57 -1.43 7.79
N THR A 57 1.83 -1.02 8.81
CA THR A 57 2.29 -0.78 10.18
C THR A 57 2.16 -2.03 11.08
N TRP A 58 2.65 -1.94 12.30
CA TRP A 58 2.78 -3.02 13.29
C TRP A 58 1.49 -3.82 13.56
N ASN A 59 0.33 -3.21 13.43
CA ASN A 59 -0.98 -3.85 13.64
C ASN A 59 -1.50 -4.56 12.39
N TYR A 60 -0.80 -4.47 11.24
CA TYR A 60 -1.13 -5.18 10.00
C TYR A 60 -0.06 -6.22 9.66
N ILE A 61 0.33 -7.02 10.67
CA ILE A 61 1.14 -8.20 10.44
C ILE A 61 0.44 -9.08 9.41
N HIS A 62 1.16 -9.50 8.39
CA HIS A 62 0.59 -10.32 7.33
C HIS A 62 1.62 -11.32 6.80
N ARG A 63 1.12 -12.31 6.06
CA ARG A 63 1.92 -13.28 5.33
C ARG A 63 1.30 -13.59 3.98
N GLY A 64 2.12 -13.98 3.02
CA GLY A 64 1.67 -14.54 1.75
C GLY A 64 1.61 -16.05 1.85
N ASN A 65 0.43 -16.64 1.89
CA ASN A 65 0.30 -18.08 1.83
C ASN A 65 0.71 -18.60 0.43
N PRO A 66 1.38 -19.76 0.35
CA PRO A 66 1.75 -20.35 -0.94
C PRO A 66 0.50 -20.87 -1.66
N PRO A 67 0.44 -20.81 -2.99
CA PRO A 67 -0.59 -21.49 -3.75
C PRO A 67 -0.42 -23.02 -3.64
N ARG A 68 -1.52 -23.76 -3.54
CA ARG A 68 -1.48 -25.23 -3.43
C ARG A 68 -1.40 -25.90 -4.78
N SER A 69 -2.10 -25.42 -5.76
CA SER A 69 -2.03 -25.96 -7.12
C SER A 69 -1.05 -25.17 -7.94
N PRO A 70 -0.28 -25.82 -8.82
CA PRO A 70 0.53 -25.08 -9.77
C PRO A 70 -0.42 -24.28 -10.66
N SER A 71 -0.24 -22.97 -10.69
CA SER A 71 -0.92 -22.14 -11.66
C SER A 71 -0.54 -22.58 -13.06
N LYS A 72 -1.44 -22.44 -14.02
CA LYS A 72 -1.14 -22.70 -15.43
C LYS A 72 0.03 -21.84 -15.93
N ARG A 73 0.32 -20.72 -15.24
CA ARG A 73 1.43 -19.82 -15.49
C ARG A 73 2.66 -20.12 -14.62
N GLY A 74 2.62 -21.17 -13.80
CA GLY A 74 3.73 -21.65 -12.99
C GLY A 74 3.90 -20.97 -11.63
N ALA A 75 3.28 -19.80 -11.37
CA ALA A 75 3.45 -19.06 -10.13
C ALA A 75 2.28 -18.09 -9.84
N LYS A 76 2.20 -17.66 -8.58
CA LYS A 76 1.36 -16.51 -8.18
C LYS A 76 2.09 -15.21 -8.51
N TYR A 77 1.44 -14.33 -9.25
CA TYR A 77 1.95 -13.02 -9.62
C TYR A 77 1.14 -11.90 -8.98
N PHE A 78 1.83 -10.91 -8.46
CA PHE A 78 1.22 -9.69 -7.92
C PHE A 78 2.15 -8.50 -8.11
N VAL A 79 1.59 -7.32 -8.12
CA VAL A 79 2.32 -6.03 -8.04
C VAL A 79 2.03 -5.41 -6.69
N MET A 80 3.06 -4.91 -6.04
CA MET A 80 2.95 -4.22 -4.76
C MET A 80 3.72 -2.90 -4.81
N THR A 81 3.16 -1.88 -4.21
CA THR A 81 3.81 -0.58 -4.01
C THR A 81 3.40 0.04 -2.68
N HIS A 82 4.19 1.00 -2.21
CA HIS A 82 3.90 1.74 -0.99
C HIS A 82 3.74 3.23 -1.31
N LEU A 83 2.75 3.85 -0.70
CA LEU A 83 2.68 5.30 -0.63
C LEU A 83 3.50 5.76 0.58
N ASN A 84 4.30 6.81 0.37
CA ASN A 84 5.20 7.36 1.37
C ASN A 84 4.84 8.80 1.68
N TYR A 85 4.98 9.19 2.94
CA TYR A 85 5.06 10.60 3.28
C TYR A 85 6.30 11.21 2.65
N MET A 86 6.15 12.37 2.02
CA MET A 86 7.25 13.12 1.45
C MET A 86 7.66 14.23 2.41
N ASP A 87 8.96 14.44 2.54
CA ASP A 87 9.49 15.64 3.17
C ASP A 87 9.43 16.78 2.16
N LEU A 88 8.65 17.82 2.49
CA LEU A 88 8.48 18.98 1.60
C LEU A 88 9.79 19.75 1.39
N SER A 89 10.77 19.63 2.29
CA SER A 89 12.08 20.25 2.09
C SER A 89 12.84 19.64 0.91
N VAL A 90 12.66 18.34 0.68
CA VAL A 90 13.28 17.62 -0.46
C VAL A 90 12.56 17.96 -1.77
N VAL A 91 11.27 18.29 -1.70
CA VAL A 91 10.46 18.63 -2.88
C VAL A 91 10.87 19.98 -3.47
N ASN A 92 11.32 20.91 -2.62
CA ASN A 92 11.72 22.26 -3.05
C ASN A 92 13.06 22.33 -3.78
N GLU A 93 13.89 21.28 -3.73
CA GLU A 93 15.21 21.28 -4.34
C GLU A 93 15.26 20.79 -5.78
N GLY A 94 14.17 20.34 -6.40
CA GLY A 94 14.26 19.84 -7.78
C GLY A 94 12.99 19.47 -8.49
N THR A 95 11.84 19.56 -7.86
CA THR A 95 10.55 19.27 -8.51
C THR A 95 9.62 20.46 -8.38
N ASP A 96 9.43 21.14 -9.49
CA ASP A 96 8.40 22.18 -9.60
C ASP A 96 7.04 21.50 -9.62
N PHE A 97 6.31 21.56 -8.50
CA PHE A 97 4.93 21.10 -8.38
C PHE A 97 3.93 22.24 -8.59
N SER A 98 4.37 23.40 -9.07
CA SER A 98 3.52 24.57 -9.27
C SER A 98 2.31 24.30 -10.17
N ASP A 99 2.43 23.32 -11.07
CA ASP A 99 1.37 22.92 -11.99
C ASP A 99 0.43 21.83 -11.43
N ARG A 100 0.74 21.24 -10.27
CA ARG A 100 -0.11 20.22 -9.65
C ARG A 100 -1.12 20.87 -8.71
N LYS A 101 -2.33 21.01 -9.19
CA LYS A 101 -3.48 21.34 -8.34
C LYS A 101 -3.80 20.12 -7.47
N VAL A 102 -3.27 20.07 -6.26
CA VAL A 102 -3.79 19.17 -5.24
C VAL A 102 -5.10 19.77 -4.74
N VAL A 103 -6.20 19.20 -5.15
CA VAL A 103 -7.52 19.58 -4.64
C VAL A 103 -7.80 18.69 -3.44
N ALA A 104 -7.58 19.21 -2.25
CA ALA A 104 -8.15 18.60 -1.05
C ALA A 104 -9.61 19.08 -0.95
N TYR A 105 -10.54 18.14 -0.93
CA TYR A 105 -11.95 18.43 -0.75
C TYR A 105 -12.28 18.48 0.74
N ASP A 106 -12.65 19.65 1.23
CA ASP A 106 -13.31 19.80 2.53
C ASP A 106 -14.79 20.09 2.28
N PRO A 107 -15.70 19.19 2.71
CA PRO A 107 -17.13 19.40 2.49
C PRO A 107 -17.71 20.61 3.24
N ASN A 108 -16.96 21.19 4.18
CA ASN A 108 -17.38 22.35 4.97
C ASN A 108 -16.83 23.69 4.45
N THR A 109 -15.95 23.65 3.44
CA THR A 109 -15.38 24.87 2.85
C THR A 109 -15.48 24.83 1.33
N GLU A 110 -16.12 25.82 0.73
CA GLU A 110 -16.24 25.88 -0.74
C GLU A 110 -14.91 26.14 -1.46
N LYS A 111 -13.87 26.59 -0.76
CA LYS A 111 -12.52 26.78 -1.31
C LYS A 111 -11.48 26.73 -0.19
N MET A 112 -10.55 25.79 -0.29
CA MET A 112 -9.34 25.83 0.54
C MET A 112 -8.31 26.78 -0.11
N THR A 113 -7.71 27.66 0.68
CA THR A 113 -6.58 28.48 0.25
C THR A 113 -5.31 27.63 0.14
N LYS A 114 -4.32 28.10 -0.64
CA LYS A 114 -3.00 27.44 -0.75
C LYS A 114 -2.37 27.15 0.62
N GLU A 115 -2.60 27.99 1.60
CA GLU A 115 -2.06 27.87 2.97
C GLU A 115 -2.78 26.82 3.80
N GLN A 116 -4.04 26.52 3.50
CA GLN A 116 -4.82 25.44 4.13
C GLN A 116 -4.49 24.07 3.55
N LEU A 117 -3.93 24.01 2.33
CA LEU A 117 -3.42 22.77 1.71
C LEU A 117 -2.04 22.39 2.22
N LEU A 118 -1.32 23.30 2.82
CA LEU A 118 -0.09 23.04 3.54
C LEU A 118 -0.49 22.62 4.95
N TRP A 119 -0.17 21.40 5.32
CA TRP A 119 -0.35 20.84 6.66
C TRP A 119 -0.09 21.90 7.74
N PRO A 120 -0.92 21.96 8.81
CA PRO A 120 -0.75 22.98 9.83
C PRO A 120 0.69 22.96 10.33
N LYS A 121 1.32 24.11 10.29
CA LYS A 121 2.62 24.30 10.94
C LYS A 121 2.42 23.96 12.41
N ALA A 122 3.11 22.92 12.84
CA ALA A 122 3.17 22.60 14.26
C ALA A 122 3.71 23.78 15.04
#